data_11fef3a38078621562899901385f8004
#
_entry.id   11fef3a38078621562899901385f8004
#
_cell.length_a   1.000
_cell.length_b   1.000
_cell.length_c   1.000
_cell.angle_alpha   90.00
_cell.angle_beta   90.00
_cell.angle_gamma   90.00
#
_symmetry.space_group_name_H-M   'P 1'
#
loop_
_entity.id
_entity.type
_entity.pdbx_description
1 polymer ?
#
loop_
_entity_poly.entity_id
_entity_poly.type
_entity_poly.pdbx_seq_one_letter_code
_entity_poly.pdbx_strand_id
1 'polypeptide(L)'
;MRGRVVLVTGGARGIGRGIAEAFLKAGASVMVADLGSAAADWAYDLAGNEELERTVAEQAVLGEVRATQLDVTVKASCEEAVASTIRAFAGLDVLVNNAGVVQSGATEDFSEADWDRIFAVNTKGIFLMTQAAIPALKKSAHAAIINTASIAGKKGHPGMAAYCGSKFAAIGITQSLALELARDGITVNAICPGMVGTAMWLEHLMPSNTTNVQVKDAEFTAAMQKTIPLGRPQTPQDMGEAAVYLACAANVTGISLSIAGGYEMN
;
A
#
# COMPACT_ATOMS: atom_id res chain seq x y z
N MET A 1 -5.67 -9.25 16.39
CA MET A 1 -6.35 -8.06 15.82
C MET A 1 -7.86 -7.99 16.17
N ARG A 2 -8.39 -8.91 16.95
CA ARG A 2 -9.83 -8.92 17.30
C ARG A 2 -10.30 -7.59 17.86
N GLY A 3 -11.42 -7.09 17.34
CA GLY A 3 -12.04 -5.82 17.76
C GLY A 3 -11.32 -4.55 17.28
N ARG A 4 -10.26 -4.67 16.47
CA ARG A 4 -9.57 -3.51 15.85
C ARG A 4 -10.17 -3.19 14.49
N VAL A 5 -10.18 -1.93 14.16
CA VAL A 5 -10.66 -1.40 12.88
C VAL A 5 -9.47 -0.94 12.04
N VAL A 6 -9.42 -1.40 10.80
CA VAL A 6 -8.33 -1.12 9.86
C VAL A 6 -8.88 -0.45 8.61
N LEU A 7 -8.24 0.63 8.17
CA LEU A 7 -8.50 1.27 6.88
C LEU A 7 -7.29 1.02 5.95
N VAL A 8 -7.54 0.39 4.80
CA VAL A 8 -6.50 0.07 3.80
C VAL A 8 -6.77 0.85 2.52
N THR A 9 -5.85 1.74 2.12
CA THR A 9 -5.94 2.49 0.86
C THR A 9 -5.33 1.69 -0.30
N GLY A 10 -5.89 1.78 -1.50
CA GLY A 10 -5.49 0.95 -2.64
C GLY A 10 -5.75 -0.54 -2.36
N GLY A 11 -6.87 -0.83 -1.70
CA GLY A 11 -7.17 -2.14 -1.14
C GLY A 11 -7.93 -3.08 -2.07
N ALA A 12 -8.40 -2.63 -3.24
CA ALA A 12 -9.22 -3.44 -4.14
C ALA A 12 -8.42 -4.58 -4.81
N ARG A 13 -7.09 -4.44 -4.96
CA ARG A 13 -6.26 -5.45 -5.61
C ARG A 13 -4.82 -5.51 -5.07
N GLY A 14 -4.03 -6.45 -5.60
CA GLY A 14 -2.60 -6.55 -5.37
C GLY A 14 -2.21 -6.60 -3.89
N ILE A 15 -1.21 -5.80 -3.52
CA ILE A 15 -0.67 -5.74 -2.15
C ILE A 15 -1.74 -5.31 -1.16
N GLY A 16 -2.52 -4.27 -1.46
CA GLY A 16 -3.54 -3.76 -0.56
C GLY A 16 -4.63 -4.78 -0.25
N ARG A 17 -5.07 -5.54 -1.25
CA ARG A 17 -6.01 -6.66 -1.07
C ARG A 17 -5.42 -7.74 -0.16
N GLY A 18 -4.15 -8.12 -0.37
CA GLY A 18 -3.49 -9.12 0.48
C GLY A 18 -3.30 -8.63 1.92
N ILE A 19 -3.05 -7.33 2.12
CA ILE A 19 -3.01 -6.72 3.45
C ILE A 19 -4.38 -6.78 4.11
N ALA A 20 -5.45 -6.36 3.41
CA ALA A 20 -6.82 -6.43 3.92
C ALA A 20 -7.21 -7.86 4.34
N GLU A 21 -6.89 -8.85 3.50
CA GLU A 21 -7.12 -10.26 3.78
C GLU A 21 -6.39 -10.74 5.04
N ALA A 22 -5.13 -10.35 5.22
CA ALA A 22 -4.34 -10.72 6.40
C ALA A 22 -4.93 -10.13 7.69
N PHE A 23 -5.39 -8.88 7.66
CA PHE A 23 -6.06 -8.26 8.79
C PHE A 23 -7.40 -8.92 9.13
N LEU A 24 -8.21 -9.27 8.13
CA LEU A 24 -9.46 -10.02 8.30
C LEU A 24 -9.20 -11.39 8.95
N LYS A 25 -8.23 -12.16 8.43
CA LYS A 25 -7.81 -13.45 9.02
C LYS A 25 -7.31 -13.31 10.45
N ALA A 26 -6.72 -12.17 10.79
CA ALA A 26 -6.32 -11.86 12.16
C ALA A 26 -7.47 -11.38 13.06
N GLY A 27 -8.70 -11.26 12.53
CA GLY A 27 -9.92 -10.93 13.25
C GLY A 27 -10.22 -9.44 13.39
N ALA A 28 -9.65 -8.59 12.54
CA ALA A 28 -9.99 -7.18 12.45
C ALA A 28 -11.24 -6.96 11.59
N SER A 29 -11.94 -5.83 11.81
CA SER A 29 -12.89 -5.28 10.84
C SER A 29 -12.13 -4.38 9.87
N VAL A 30 -12.36 -4.49 8.56
CA VAL A 30 -11.56 -3.82 7.54
C VAL A 30 -12.42 -2.94 6.62
N MET A 31 -12.02 -1.68 6.48
CA MET A 31 -12.48 -0.80 5.42
C MET A 31 -11.47 -0.87 4.26
N VAL A 32 -11.92 -1.36 3.12
CA VAL A 32 -11.16 -1.35 1.85
C VAL A 32 -11.49 -0.05 1.11
N ALA A 33 -10.49 0.79 0.89
CA ALA A 33 -10.67 2.06 0.21
C ALA A 33 -9.85 2.05 -1.10
N ASP A 34 -10.49 2.44 -2.21
CA ASP A 34 -9.82 2.52 -3.51
C ASP A 34 -10.48 3.59 -4.39
N LEU A 35 -9.83 3.97 -5.49
CA LEU A 35 -10.27 5.06 -6.35
C LEU A 35 -11.69 4.85 -6.92
N GLY A 36 -12.05 3.60 -7.25
CA GLY A 36 -13.40 3.23 -7.65
C GLY A 36 -13.86 3.77 -9.01
N SER A 37 -13.08 4.62 -9.64
CA SER A 37 -13.33 5.11 -11.01
C SER A 37 -12.10 4.77 -11.85
N ALA A 38 -12.33 4.37 -13.11
CA ALA A 38 -11.24 4.22 -14.05
C ALA A 38 -10.53 5.58 -14.20
N ALA A 39 -9.30 5.70 -13.71
CA ALA A 39 -8.45 6.81 -14.09
C ALA A 39 -8.03 6.55 -15.55
N ALA A 40 -8.72 7.21 -16.48
CA ALA A 40 -8.62 6.96 -17.92
C ALA A 40 -7.21 7.22 -18.51
N ASP A 41 -6.31 7.86 -17.76
CA ASP A 41 -5.06 8.40 -18.26
C ASP A 41 -3.81 7.84 -17.57
N TRP A 42 -3.83 6.59 -17.08
CA TRP A 42 -2.64 5.98 -16.48
C TRP A 42 -2.10 4.85 -17.34
N ALA A 43 -0.79 4.58 -17.25
CA ALA A 43 -0.08 3.59 -18.07
C ALA A 43 -0.55 2.13 -17.90
N TYR A 44 -1.34 1.85 -16.87
CA TYR A 44 -2.01 0.57 -16.63
C TYR A 44 -3.34 0.82 -15.89
N ASP A 45 -4.29 -0.11 -16.02
CA ASP A 45 -5.61 0.03 -15.43
C ASP A 45 -5.53 0.14 -13.90
N LEU A 46 -6.24 1.11 -13.33
CA LEU A 46 -6.48 1.24 -11.89
C LEU A 46 -7.79 0.55 -11.50
N ALA A 47 -7.91 0.17 -10.22
CA ALA A 47 -9.10 -0.55 -9.75
C ALA A 47 -10.37 0.29 -9.90
N GLY A 48 -11.37 -0.27 -10.58
CA GLY A 48 -12.70 0.31 -10.72
C GLY A 48 -13.66 -0.13 -9.60
N ASN A 49 -14.89 0.43 -9.60
CA ASN A 49 -15.93 0.09 -8.63
C ASN A 49 -16.26 -1.40 -8.59
N GLU A 50 -16.37 -2.05 -9.75
CA GLU A 50 -16.66 -3.48 -9.83
C GLU A 50 -15.59 -4.35 -9.17
N GLU A 51 -14.31 -3.96 -9.31
CA GLU A 51 -13.21 -4.65 -8.66
C GLU A 51 -13.23 -4.46 -7.13
N LEU A 52 -13.55 -3.26 -6.67
CA LEU A 52 -13.69 -2.95 -5.25
C LEU A 52 -14.84 -3.76 -4.62
N GLU A 53 -16.02 -3.77 -5.26
CA GLU A 53 -17.20 -4.52 -4.80
C GLU A 53 -16.93 -6.03 -4.80
N ARG A 54 -16.30 -6.56 -5.87
CA ARG A 54 -15.91 -7.96 -5.96
C ARG A 54 -14.96 -8.36 -4.85
N THR A 55 -13.94 -7.54 -4.57
CA THR A 55 -12.96 -7.80 -3.51
C THR A 55 -13.63 -7.88 -2.14
N VAL A 56 -14.55 -6.98 -1.84
CA VAL A 56 -15.31 -7.00 -0.58
C VAL A 56 -16.18 -8.25 -0.51
N ALA A 57 -16.90 -8.60 -1.58
CA ALA A 57 -17.75 -9.79 -1.61
C ALA A 57 -16.93 -11.09 -1.37
N GLU A 58 -15.77 -11.21 -2.02
CA GLU A 58 -14.88 -12.37 -1.86
C GLU A 58 -14.25 -12.44 -0.45
N GLN A 59 -13.94 -11.29 0.15
CA GLN A 59 -13.32 -11.24 1.48
C GLN A 59 -14.33 -11.34 2.64
N ALA A 60 -15.62 -11.17 2.39
CA ALA A 60 -16.67 -11.22 3.42
C ALA A 60 -16.74 -12.56 4.18
N VAL A 61 -16.26 -13.65 3.58
CA VAL A 61 -16.15 -14.95 4.25
C VAL A 61 -15.05 -15.00 5.32
N LEU A 62 -14.12 -14.06 5.31
CA LEU A 62 -12.99 -13.99 6.25
C LEU A 62 -13.29 -13.15 7.49
N GLY A 63 -14.25 -12.23 7.39
CA GLY A 63 -14.58 -11.31 8.48
C GLY A 63 -15.41 -10.12 8.04
N GLU A 64 -15.53 -9.14 8.92
CA GLU A 64 -16.30 -7.95 8.66
C GLU A 64 -15.52 -6.97 7.77
N VAL A 65 -15.97 -6.79 6.54
CA VAL A 65 -15.34 -5.94 5.53
C VAL A 65 -16.38 -5.01 4.87
N ARG A 66 -15.98 -3.78 4.59
CA ARG A 66 -16.76 -2.79 3.85
C ARG A 66 -15.87 -2.08 2.84
N ALA A 67 -16.48 -1.40 1.89
CA ALA A 67 -15.80 -0.58 0.90
C ALA A 67 -16.14 0.90 1.04
N THR A 68 -15.21 1.75 0.61
CA THR A 68 -15.44 3.17 0.37
C THR A 68 -14.61 3.65 -0.81
N GLN A 69 -15.13 4.60 -1.59
CA GLN A 69 -14.33 5.26 -2.62
C GLN A 69 -13.33 6.22 -1.98
N LEU A 70 -12.13 6.30 -2.56
CA LEU A 70 -11.06 7.15 -2.06
C LEU A 70 -10.10 7.57 -3.18
N ASP A 71 -10.02 8.86 -3.44
CA ASP A 71 -8.90 9.48 -4.12
C ASP A 71 -7.96 10.08 -3.07
N VAL A 72 -6.79 9.46 -2.86
CA VAL A 72 -5.80 9.90 -1.86
C VAL A 72 -5.18 11.27 -2.19
N THR A 73 -5.32 11.77 -3.41
CA THR A 73 -4.82 13.08 -3.83
C THR A 73 -5.73 14.23 -3.42
N VAL A 74 -6.98 13.92 -3.02
CA VAL A 74 -8.03 14.88 -2.67
C VAL A 74 -8.32 14.84 -1.16
N LYS A 75 -8.02 15.94 -0.46
CA LYS A 75 -8.18 16.02 1.00
C LYS A 75 -9.58 15.65 1.49
N ALA A 76 -10.63 16.20 0.86
CA ALA A 76 -12.01 15.91 1.23
C ALA A 76 -12.38 14.42 1.07
N SER A 77 -11.80 13.73 0.06
CA SER A 77 -11.98 12.30 -0.13
C SER A 77 -11.30 11.49 0.99
N CYS A 78 -10.12 11.92 1.44
CA CYS A 78 -9.44 11.30 2.58
C CYS A 78 -10.24 11.45 3.87
N GLU A 79 -10.76 12.65 4.14
CA GLU A 79 -11.62 12.93 5.30
C GLU A 79 -12.90 12.09 5.27
N GLU A 80 -13.55 11.96 4.11
CA GLU A 80 -14.75 11.14 3.94
C GLU A 80 -14.47 9.64 4.12
N ALA A 81 -13.36 9.12 3.63
CA ALA A 81 -12.99 7.71 3.83
C ALA A 81 -12.80 7.37 5.31
N VAL A 82 -12.16 8.25 6.08
CA VAL A 82 -12.04 8.10 7.54
C VAL A 82 -13.41 8.19 8.22
N ALA A 83 -14.24 9.16 7.84
CA ALA A 83 -15.58 9.32 8.40
C ALA A 83 -16.47 8.09 8.09
N SER A 84 -16.39 7.55 6.87
CA SER A 84 -17.09 6.32 6.47
C SER A 84 -16.63 5.11 7.29
N THR A 85 -15.33 5.00 7.57
CA THR A 85 -14.79 3.94 8.43
C THR A 85 -15.35 4.04 9.84
N ILE A 86 -15.37 5.23 10.43
CA ILE A 86 -15.89 5.46 11.78
C ILE A 86 -17.41 5.18 11.82
N ARG A 87 -18.17 5.58 10.80
CA ARG A 87 -19.61 5.26 10.73
C ARG A 87 -19.88 3.76 10.65
N ALA A 88 -19.05 3.03 9.92
CA ALA A 88 -19.21 1.59 9.72
C ALA A 88 -18.82 0.76 10.95
N PHE A 89 -17.76 1.16 11.67
CA PHE A 89 -17.12 0.32 12.67
C PHE A 89 -16.92 1.00 14.04
N ALA A 90 -17.42 2.22 14.21
CA ALA A 90 -17.34 3.02 15.44
C ALA A 90 -15.92 3.44 15.88
N GLY A 91 -14.89 3.28 15.04
CA GLY A 91 -13.51 3.67 15.35
C GLY A 91 -12.53 3.48 14.21
N LEU A 92 -11.25 3.77 14.49
CA LEU A 92 -10.13 3.47 13.61
C LEU A 92 -8.88 3.22 14.47
N ASP A 93 -8.28 2.05 14.33
CA ASP A 93 -7.09 1.64 15.07
C ASP A 93 -5.85 1.59 14.19
N VAL A 94 -6.00 1.21 12.91
CA VAL A 94 -4.86 1.06 11.99
C VAL A 94 -5.17 1.72 10.67
N LEU A 95 -4.27 2.62 10.24
CA LEU A 95 -4.26 3.15 8.89
C LEU A 95 -3.14 2.46 8.09
N VAL A 96 -3.50 1.89 6.94
CA VAL A 96 -2.52 1.37 5.96
C VAL A 96 -2.55 2.25 4.72
N ASN A 97 -1.54 3.08 4.56
CA ASN A 97 -1.30 3.88 3.37
C ASN A 97 -0.60 3.01 2.32
N ASN A 98 -1.39 2.33 1.50
CA ASN A 98 -0.87 1.41 0.48
C ASN A 98 -1.12 1.91 -0.96
N ALA A 99 -2.09 2.79 -1.19
CA ALA A 99 -2.32 3.37 -2.51
C ALA A 99 -1.02 3.90 -3.13
N GLY A 100 -0.74 3.52 -4.36
CA GLY A 100 0.50 3.90 -5.02
C GLY A 100 0.48 3.58 -6.51
N VAL A 101 1.21 4.38 -7.27
CA VAL A 101 1.38 4.27 -8.72
C VAL A 101 2.85 4.30 -9.09
N VAL A 102 3.18 3.75 -10.27
CA VAL A 102 4.52 3.75 -10.83
C VAL A 102 4.47 4.15 -12.30
N GLN A 103 5.48 4.88 -12.74
CA GLN A 103 5.84 5.10 -14.13
C GLN A 103 7.36 5.03 -14.24
N SER A 104 7.86 4.43 -15.31
CA SER A 104 9.27 4.33 -15.62
C SER A 104 9.56 4.98 -16.97
N GLY A 105 10.76 5.52 -17.15
CA GLY A 105 11.20 6.16 -18.39
C GLY A 105 12.55 6.83 -18.21
N ALA A 106 13.22 7.16 -19.33
CA ALA A 106 14.44 7.95 -19.30
C ALA A 106 14.14 9.34 -18.74
N THR A 107 15.04 9.89 -17.91
CA THR A 107 14.77 11.16 -17.22
C THR A 107 14.56 12.32 -18.20
N GLU A 108 15.27 12.31 -19.33
CA GLU A 108 15.16 13.33 -20.38
C GLU A 108 13.79 13.35 -21.09
N ASP A 109 13.09 12.22 -21.11
CA ASP A 109 11.78 12.06 -21.76
C ASP A 109 10.62 11.98 -20.75
N PHE A 110 10.91 12.02 -19.44
CA PHE A 110 9.90 11.83 -18.41
C PHE A 110 9.05 13.09 -18.23
N SER A 111 7.73 12.96 -18.32
CA SER A 111 6.84 14.12 -18.25
C SER A 111 6.72 14.68 -16.82
N GLU A 112 6.61 16.02 -16.71
CA GLU A 112 6.31 16.71 -15.44
C GLU A 112 4.97 16.24 -14.86
N ALA A 113 3.97 15.99 -15.72
CA ALA A 113 2.66 15.52 -15.29
C ALA A 113 2.72 14.13 -14.63
N ASP A 114 3.53 13.20 -15.15
CA ASP A 114 3.72 11.88 -14.54
C ASP A 114 4.50 11.97 -13.21
N TRP A 115 5.51 12.87 -13.16
CA TRP A 115 6.21 13.18 -11.92
C TRP A 115 5.24 13.67 -10.85
N ASP A 116 4.46 14.68 -11.14
CA ASP A 116 3.51 15.28 -10.21
C ASP A 116 2.46 14.27 -9.73
N ARG A 117 1.94 13.44 -10.64
CA ARG A 117 0.98 12.39 -10.31
C ARG A 117 1.58 11.35 -9.37
N ILE A 118 2.81 10.88 -9.62
CA ILE A 118 3.50 9.94 -8.74
C ILE A 118 3.65 10.53 -7.33
N PHE A 119 4.10 11.76 -7.21
CA PHE A 119 4.26 12.42 -5.92
C PHE A 119 2.92 12.75 -5.26
N ALA A 120 1.90 13.12 -6.04
CA ALA A 120 0.56 13.36 -5.51
C ALA A 120 -0.02 12.10 -4.85
N VAL A 121 0.13 10.92 -5.48
CA VAL A 121 -0.39 9.66 -4.93
C VAL A 121 0.54 9.11 -3.85
N ASN A 122 1.81 8.86 -4.19
CA ASN A 122 2.72 8.06 -3.35
C ASN A 122 3.25 8.82 -2.12
N THR A 123 3.21 10.15 -2.15
CA THR A 123 3.84 11.01 -1.12
C THR A 123 2.80 11.90 -0.45
N LYS A 124 2.15 12.79 -1.21
CA LYS A 124 1.10 13.68 -0.68
C LYS A 124 -0.11 12.89 -0.18
N GLY A 125 -0.47 11.78 -0.85
CA GLY A 125 -1.56 10.90 -0.42
C GLY A 125 -1.32 10.32 0.98
N ILE A 126 -0.10 9.86 1.29
CA ILE A 126 0.27 9.40 2.64
C ILE A 126 0.05 10.52 3.66
N PHE A 127 0.50 11.74 3.35
CA PHE A 127 0.34 12.89 4.23
C PHE A 127 -1.14 13.22 4.47
N LEU A 128 -1.95 13.34 3.42
CA LEU A 128 -3.37 13.70 3.52
C LEU A 128 -4.19 12.64 4.29
N MET A 129 -3.98 11.37 3.99
CA MET A 129 -4.66 10.28 4.69
C MET A 129 -4.26 10.23 6.17
N THR A 130 -2.97 10.40 6.47
CA THR A 130 -2.50 10.44 7.85
C THR A 130 -3.10 11.64 8.60
N GLN A 131 -3.11 12.83 7.98
CA GLN A 131 -3.70 14.04 8.57
C GLN A 131 -5.19 13.82 8.92
N ALA A 132 -5.95 13.19 8.01
CA ALA A 132 -7.37 12.89 8.23
C ALA A 132 -7.57 11.84 9.35
N ALA A 133 -6.67 10.85 9.46
CA ALA A 133 -6.83 9.73 10.40
C ALA A 133 -6.38 10.04 11.84
N ILE A 134 -5.41 10.95 12.05
CA ILE A 134 -4.84 11.26 13.37
C ILE A 134 -5.91 11.51 14.45
N PRO A 135 -6.99 12.29 14.24
CA PRO A 135 -7.97 12.53 15.28
C PRO A 135 -8.71 11.28 15.76
N ALA A 136 -8.87 10.28 14.89
CA ALA A 136 -9.47 9.00 15.23
C ALA A 136 -8.44 8.07 15.90
N LEU A 137 -7.23 7.99 15.34
CA LEU A 137 -6.14 7.19 15.89
C LEU A 137 -5.75 7.59 17.32
N LYS A 138 -5.76 8.87 17.65
CA LYS A 138 -5.53 9.38 19.03
C LYS A 138 -6.55 8.86 20.06
N LYS A 139 -7.70 8.35 19.63
CA LYS A 139 -8.72 7.76 20.51
C LYS A 139 -8.55 6.26 20.68
N SER A 140 -7.69 5.63 19.88
CA SER A 140 -7.42 4.20 19.93
C SER A 140 -6.35 3.87 20.98
N ALA A 141 -6.55 2.81 21.73
CA ALA A 141 -5.53 2.24 22.62
C ALA A 141 -4.45 1.43 21.88
N HIS A 142 -4.62 1.24 20.57
CA HIS A 142 -3.78 0.36 19.73
C HIS A 142 -3.44 0.97 18.37
N ALA A 143 -3.21 2.27 18.36
CA ALA A 143 -3.05 3.01 17.11
C ALA A 143 -1.75 2.69 16.37
N ALA A 144 -1.87 2.41 15.07
CA ALA A 144 -0.73 2.20 14.21
C ALA A 144 -0.96 2.79 12.80
N ILE A 145 0.10 3.29 12.19
CA ILE A 145 0.14 3.70 10.78
C ILE A 145 1.19 2.85 10.07
N ILE A 146 0.82 2.27 8.93
CA ILE A 146 1.71 1.48 8.09
C ILE A 146 1.73 2.08 6.70
N ASN A 147 2.91 2.52 6.26
CA ASN A 147 3.10 3.09 4.94
C ASN A 147 3.74 2.06 4.00
N THR A 148 3.17 1.85 2.83
CA THR A 148 3.77 1.02 1.79
C THR A 148 4.79 1.83 1.00
N ALA A 149 6.06 1.73 1.42
CA ALA A 149 7.20 2.24 0.67
C ALA A 149 7.58 1.27 -0.48
N SER A 150 8.84 0.90 -0.58
CA SER A 150 9.39 -0.06 -1.55
C SER A 150 10.87 -0.28 -1.26
N ILE A 151 11.48 -1.34 -1.76
CA ILE A 151 12.94 -1.42 -1.91
C ILE A 151 13.49 -0.25 -2.75
N ALA A 152 12.70 0.28 -3.69
CA ALA A 152 12.99 1.50 -4.45
C ALA A 152 13.01 2.78 -3.60
N GLY A 153 12.58 2.73 -2.35
CA GLY A 153 12.76 3.78 -1.35
C GLY A 153 14.06 3.65 -0.54
N LYS A 154 14.85 2.61 -0.79
CA LYS A 154 16.15 2.35 -0.14
C LYS A 154 17.30 2.38 -1.13
N LYS A 155 17.01 2.10 -2.40
CA LYS A 155 18.00 2.08 -3.48
C LYS A 155 17.41 2.64 -4.76
N GLY A 156 18.19 3.43 -5.49
CA GLY A 156 17.80 3.94 -6.81
C GLY A 156 17.83 2.86 -7.90
N HIS A 157 16.94 3.00 -8.88
CA HIS A 157 16.89 2.15 -10.07
C HIS A 157 16.89 3.03 -11.33
N PRO A 158 17.63 2.63 -12.39
CA PRO A 158 17.62 3.35 -13.66
C PRO A 158 16.21 3.50 -14.21
N GLY A 159 15.88 4.67 -14.77
CA GLY A 159 14.56 4.96 -15.34
C GLY A 159 13.43 5.11 -14.33
N MET A 160 13.70 5.17 -13.02
CA MET A 160 12.68 5.23 -11.97
C MET A 160 12.86 6.42 -11.02
N ALA A 161 13.44 7.53 -11.49
CA ALA A 161 13.78 8.66 -10.63
C ALA A 161 12.59 9.19 -9.82
N ALA A 162 11.44 9.44 -10.47
CA ALA A 162 10.23 9.91 -9.81
C ALA A 162 9.69 8.90 -8.79
N TYR A 163 9.59 7.62 -9.18
CA TYR A 163 9.10 6.57 -8.30
C TYR A 163 10.03 6.35 -7.10
N CYS A 164 11.34 6.19 -7.34
CA CYS A 164 12.32 6.07 -6.25
C CYS A 164 12.24 7.28 -5.30
N GLY A 165 12.25 8.50 -5.84
CA GLY A 165 12.11 9.73 -5.05
C GLY A 165 10.87 9.73 -4.17
N SER A 166 9.71 9.33 -4.72
CA SER A 166 8.46 9.22 -3.96
C SER A 166 8.50 8.18 -2.85
N LYS A 167 9.19 7.05 -3.07
CA LYS A 167 9.31 5.96 -2.08
C LYS A 167 10.37 6.24 -1.01
N PHE A 168 11.46 6.97 -1.34
CA PHE A 168 12.36 7.55 -0.34
C PHE A 168 11.61 8.57 0.54
N ALA A 169 10.77 9.43 -0.06
CA ALA A 169 9.94 10.38 0.68
C ALA A 169 8.97 9.66 1.64
N ALA A 170 8.35 8.54 1.24
CA ALA A 170 7.49 7.74 2.10
C ALA A 170 8.24 7.23 3.35
N ILE A 171 9.50 6.82 3.23
CA ILE A 171 10.34 6.43 4.38
C ILE A 171 10.64 7.63 5.27
N GLY A 172 11.02 8.77 4.70
CA GLY A 172 11.28 10.00 5.46
C GLY A 172 10.04 10.50 6.22
N ILE A 173 8.86 10.47 5.57
CA ILE A 173 7.57 10.78 6.20
C ILE A 173 7.28 9.80 7.35
N THR A 174 7.52 8.51 7.16
CA THR A 174 7.34 7.49 8.21
C THR A 174 8.16 7.82 9.45
N GLN A 175 9.44 8.13 9.29
CA GLN A 175 10.34 8.46 10.40
C GLN A 175 9.93 9.73 11.12
N SER A 176 9.57 10.78 10.37
CA SER A 176 9.11 12.05 10.95
C SER A 176 7.83 11.86 11.77
N LEU A 177 6.83 11.19 11.21
CA LEU A 177 5.56 10.91 11.88
C LEU A 177 5.72 9.99 13.09
N ALA A 178 6.66 9.03 13.04
CA ALA A 178 6.97 8.16 14.18
C ALA A 178 7.44 8.97 15.40
N LEU A 179 8.28 9.98 15.18
CA LEU A 179 8.75 10.86 16.25
C LEU A 179 7.65 11.81 16.74
N GLU A 180 6.87 12.37 15.82
CA GLU A 180 5.81 13.32 16.12
C GLU A 180 4.67 12.67 16.94
N LEU A 181 4.24 11.47 16.55
CA LEU A 181 3.06 10.81 17.10
C LEU A 181 3.37 9.84 18.25
N ALA A 182 4.64 9.67 18.62
CA ALA A 182 5.07 8.76 19.67
C ALA A 182 4.41 9.06 21.03
N ARG A 183 4.26 10.36 21.37
CA ARG A 183 3.63 10.77 22.65
C ARG A 183 2.13 10.52 22.69
N ASP A 184 1.49 10.36 21.53
CA ASP A 184 0.10 9.98 21.39
C ASP A 184 -0.09 8.45 21.40
N GLY A 185 0.99 7.68 21.57
CA GLY A 185 0.97 6.21 21.57
C GLY A 185 0.75 5.59 20.18
N ILE A 186 0.94 6.36 19.11
CA ILE A 186 0.74 5.90 17.73
C ILE A 186 2.08 5.43 17.16
N THR A 187 2.18 4.17 16.77
CA THR A 187 3.35 3.67 16.03
C THR A 187 3.22 3.96 14.54
N VAL A 188 4.32 4.34 13.90
CA VAL A 188 4.35 4.61 12.46
C VAL A 188 5.53 3.87 11.84
N ASN A 189 5.24 2.93 10.94
CA ASN A 189 6.25 2.11 10.28
C ASN A 189 6.01 2.01 8.77
N ALA A 190 7.03 1.61 8.03
CA ALA A 190 6.91 1.33 6.60
C ALA A 190 7.18 -0.16 6.32
N ILE A 191 6.43 -0.73 5.39
CA ILE A 191 6.81 -1.94 4.68
C ILE A 191 7.48 -1.55 3.36
N CYS A 192 8.53 -2.29 2.99
CA CYS A 192 9.28 -2.09 1.76
C CYS A 192 9.19 -3.38 0.92
N PRO A 193 8.14 -3.52 0.10
CA PRO A 193 7.99 -4.66 -0.79
C PRO A 193 9.17 -4.76 -1.77
N GLY A 194 9.61 -5.99 -2.02
CA GLY A 194 10.46 -6.34 -3.13
C GLY A 194 9.66 -6.53 -4.42
N MET A 195 9.89 -7.63 -5.10
CA MET A 195 9.25 -7.94 -6.39
C MET A 195 8.01 -8.80 -6.17
N VAL A 196 6.85 -8.16 -6.23
CA VAL A 196 5.54 -8.79 -6.03
C VAL A 196 4.81 -8.90 -7.36
N GLY A 197 4.34 -10.08 -7.75
CA GLY A 197 3.62 -10.34 -9.00
C GLY A 197 2.23 -9.70 -9.02
N THR A 198 2.18 -8.39 -9.14
CA THR A 198 0.95 -7.59 -9.26
C THR A 198 0.82 -7.02 -10.67
N ALA A 199 -0.34 -6.44 -11.01
CA ALA A 199 -0.54 -5.75 -12.30
C ALA A 199 0.57 -4.72 -12.58
N MET A 200 1.03 -3.99 -11.56
CA MET A 200 2.16 -3.05 -11.67
C MET A 200 3.43 -3.70 -12.27
N TRP A 201 3.75 -4.93 -11.88
CA TRP A 201 4.89 -5.68 -12.41
C TRP A 201 4.58 -6.38 -13.73
N LEU A 202 3.45 -7.08 -13.80
CA LEU A 202 3.11 -7.96 -14.92
C LEU A 202 2.65 -7.17 -16.16
N GLU A 203 2.08 -5.99 -15.96
CA GLU A 203 1.54 -5.18 -17.07
C GLU A 203 2.48 -4.04 -17.47
N HIS A 204 3.26 -3.50 -16.54
CA HIS A 204 4.03 -2.28 -16.78
C HIS A 204 5.56 -2.44 -16.62
N LEU A 205 6.05 -3.03 -15.51
CA LEU A 205 7.50 -3.05 -15.22
C LEU A 205 8.24 -4.22 -15.89
N MET A 206 7.54 -5.27 -16.30
CA MET A 206 8.13 -6.41 -16.99
C MET A 206 7.54 -6.54 -18.40
N PRO A 207 8.22 -6.05 -19.43
CA PRO A 207 7.77 -6.21 -20.80
C PRO A 207 7.63 -7.70 -21.15
N SER A 208 6.48 -8.10 -21.68
CA SER A 208 6.23 -9.44 -22.18
C SER A 208 5.62 -9.37 -23.56
N ASN A 209 5.98 -10.29 -24.43
CA ASN A 209 5.44 -10.41 -25.78
C ASN A 209 4.07 -11.11 -25.83
N THR A 210 3.49 -11.42 -24.69
CA THR A 210 2.19 -12.12 -24.57
C THR A 210 1.19 -11.30 -23.78
N THR A 211 -0.09 -11.43 -24.11
CA THR A 211 -1.21 -10.92 -23.30
C THR A 211 -1.74 -11.97 -22.31
N ASN A 212 -1.23 -13.19 -22.37
CA ASN A 212 -1.66 -14.27 -21.48
C ASN A 212 -1.08 -14.07 -20.06
N VAL A 213 -1.95 -13.82 -19.10
CA VAL A 213 -1.57 -13.52 -17.69
C VAL A 213 -0.81 -14.68 -17.04
N GLN A 214 -1.21 -15.93 -17.30
CA GLN A 214 -0.56 -17.12 -16.75
C GLN A 214 0.88 -17.27 -17.27
N VAL A 215 1.11 -16.94 -18.53
CA VAL A 215 2.46 -16.94 -19.11
C VAL A 215 3.32 -15.83 -18.52
N LYS A 216 2.78 -14.61 -18.40
CA LYS A 216 3.47 -13.50 -17.74
C LYS A 216 3.88 -13.81 -16.30
N ASP A 217 2.96 -14.42 -15.55
CA ASP A 217 3.23 -14.80 -14.15
C ASP A 217 4.31 -15.88 -14.05
N ALA A 218 4.30 -16.88 -14.96
CA ALA A 218 5.33 -17.91 -15.02
C ALA A 218 6.71 -17.33 -15.41
N GLU A 219 6.77 -16.43 -16.40
CA GLU A 219 7.99 -15.73 -16.81
C GLU A 219 8.55 -14.87 -15.67
N PHE A 220 7.68 -14.12 -15.00
CA PHE A 220 8.03 -13.32 -13.82
C PHE A 220 8.60 -14.21 -12.71
N THR A 221 7.89 -15.29 -12.36
CA THR A 221 8.31 -16.23 -11.33
C THR A 221 9.68 -16.82 -11.65
N ALA A 222 9.91 -17.28 -12.89
CA ALA A 222 11.18 -17.86 -13.32
C ALA A 222 12.34 -16.84 -13.28
N ALA A 223 12.08 -15.58 -13.63
CA ALA A 223 13.07 -14.51 -13.52
C ALA A 223 13.40 -14.20 -12.05
N MET A 224 12.39 -14.15 -11.19
CA MET A 224 12.57 -13.86 -9.77
C MET A 224 13.27 -14.98 -9.01
N GLN A 225 13.06 -16.25 -9.39
CA GLN A 225 13.78 -17.39 -8.81
C GLN A 225 15.31 -17.28 -8.95
N LYS A 226 15.77 -16.64 -10.03
CA LYS A 226 17.20 -16.43 -10.29
C LYS A 226 17.76 -15.20 -9.58
N THR A 227 16.91 -14.24 -9.27
CA THR A 227 17.28 -12.90 -8.80
C THR A 227 17.17 -12.77 -7.29
N ILE A 228 16.16 -13.41 -6.69
CA ILE A 228 15.85 -13.30 -5.27
C ILE A 228 16.54 -14.43 -4.49
N PRO A 229 17.34 -14.14 -3.44
CA PRO A 229 18.06 -15.16 -2.67
C PRO A 229 17.18 -16.29 -2.10
N LEU A 230 15.95 -16.00 -1.65
CA LEU A 230 15.00 -17.03 -1.21
C LEU A 230 14.35 -17.81 -2.37
N GLY A 231 14.71 -17.53 -3.63
CA GLY A 231 14.29 -18.29 -4.80
C GLY A 231 12.80 -18.18 -5.17
N ARG A 232 12.09 -17.17 -4.67
CA ARG A 232 10.69 -16.91 -5.04
C ARG A 232 10.36 -15.43 -5.02
N PRO A 233 9.43 -14.96 -5.87
CA PRO A 233 8.86 -13.62 -5.72
C PRO A 233 8.11 -13.50 -4.39
N GLN A 234 7.92 -12.27 -3.94
CA GLN A 234 7.04 -11.98 -2.82
C GLN A 234 5.59 -12.03 -3.28
N THR A 235 4.70 -12.33 -2.34
CA THR A 235 3.26 -12.36 -2.54
C THR A 235 2.57 -11.21 -1.79
N PRO A 236 1.34 -10.82 -2.18
CA PRO A 236 0.54 -9.90 -1.38
C PRO A 236 0.35 -10.36 0.07
N GLN A 237 0.32 -11.69 0.30
CA GLN A 237 0.22 -12.27 1.63
C GLN A 237 1.45 -12.01 2.49
N ASP A 238 2.67 -12.11 1.93
CA ASP A 238 3.91 -11.78 2.67
C ASP A 238 3.86 -10.33 3.19
N MET A 239 3.27 -9.40 2.40
CA MET A 239 3.08 -7.99 2.81
C MET A 239 2.04 -7.86 3.91
N GLY A 240 0.96 -8.63 3.82
CA GLY A 240 -0.10 -8.65 4.83
C GLY A 240 0.38 -9.15 6.18
N GLU A 241 1.17 -10.21 6.22
CA GLU A 241 1.76 -10.75 7.45
C GLU A 241 2.68 -9.73 8.14
N ALA A 242 3.52 -9.04 7.35
CA ALA A 242 4.37 -7.98 7.85
C ALA A 242 3.56 -6.79 8.39
N ALA A 243 2.48 -6.39 7.71
CA ALA A 243 1.61 -5.31 8.17
C ALA A 243 0.90 -5.66 9.48
N VAL A 244 0.38 -6.87 9.62
CA VAL A 244 -0.22 -7.36 10.88
C VAL A 244 0.80 -7.38 12.02
N TYR A 245 2.04 -7.84 11.76
CA TYR A 245 3.12 -7.81 12.74
C TYR A 245 3.37 -6.37 13.23
N LEU A 246 3.58 -5.42 12.31
CA LEU A 246 3.86 -4.03 12.65
C LEU A 246 2.70 -3.35 13.40
N ALA A 247 1.45 -3.68 13.06
CA ALA A 247 0.27 -3.18 13.77
C ALA A 247 0.14 -3.72 15.20
N CYS A 248 0.78 -4.87 15.52
CA CYS A 248 0.77 -5.48 16.85
C CYS A 248 2.03 -5.15 17.68
N ALA A 249 3.10 -4.72 17.05
CA ALA A 249 4.40 -4.51 17.67
C ALA A 249 4.48 -3.15 18.39
N ALA A 250 3.97 -3.06 19.59
CA ALA A 250 3.78 -1.82 20.35
C ALA A 250 5.06 -1.02 20.64
N ASN A 251 6.24 -1.64 20.52
CA ASN A 251 7.54 -0.97 20.73
C ASN A 251 8.39 -0.92 19.47
N VAL A 252 7.74 -0.97 18.28
CA VAL A 252 8.38 -0.82 16.97
C VAL A 252 7.77 0.40 16.27
N THR A 253 8.58 1.45 16.10
CA THR A 253 8.17 2.67 15.39
C THR A 253 9.34 3.28 14.64
N GLY A 254 9.09 3.90 13.50
CA GLY A 254 10.08 4.57 12.65
C GLY A 254 10.91 3.64 11.77
N ILE A 255 10.62 2.32 11.73
CA ILE A 255 11.36 1.39 10.89
C ILE A 255 10.79 1.31 9.47
N SER A 256 11.64 0.88 8.55
CA SER A 256 11.26 0.51 7.19
C SER A 256 11.67 -0.94 6.94
N LEU A 257 10.70 -1.86 7.08
CA LEU A 257 10.91 -3.30 7.02
C LEU A 257 10.95 -3.78 5.56
N SER A 258 12.09 -4.34 5.13
CA SER A 258 12.22 -4.97 3.81
C SER A 258 11.57 -6.34 3.79
N ILE A 259 10.63 -6.55 2.86
CA ILE A 259 10.04 -7.85 2.54
C ILE A 259 10.43 -8.19 1.09
N ALA A 260 11.68 -8.60 0.91
CA ALA A 260 12.31 -8.72 -0.40
C ALA A 260 13.06 -10.06 -0.62
N GLY A 261 12.88 -11.04 0.27
CA GLY A 261 13.51 -12.35 0.13
C GLY A 261 15.05 -12.35 0.10
N GLY A 262 15.67 -11.32 0.72
CA GLY A 262 17.13 -11.14 0.72
C GLY A 262 17.67 -10.31 -0.46
N TYR A 263 16.82 -9.84 -1.38
CA TYR A 263 17.23 -8.98 -2.50
C TYR A 263 17.65 -7.58 -2.02
N GLU A 264 17.03 -7.08 -0.98
CA GLU A 264 17.36 -5.81 -0.31
C GLU A 264 17.30 -6.02 1.22
N MET A 265 18.35 -5.64 1.93
CA MET A 265 18.56 -5.98 3.34
C MET A 265 18.53 -4.76 4.29
N ASN A 266 18.63 -3.53 3.77
CA ASN A 266 18.74 -2.32 4.59
C ASN A 266 17.41 -1.64 4.83
#